data_e7e2d030fe0abb0fae77594dc5cfa1dc
#
_entry.id   e7e2d030fe0abb0fae77594dc5cfa1dc
#
_cell.length_a   1.000
_cell.length_b   1.000
_cell.length_c   1.000
_cell.angle_alpha   90.00
_cell.angle_beta   90.00
_cell.angle_gamma   90.00
#
_symmetry.space_group_name_H-M   'P 1'
#
loop_
_entity.id
_entity.type
_entity.pdbx_description
1 polymer ?
#
loop_
_entity_poly.entity_id
_entity_poly.type
_entity_poly.pdbx_seq_one_letter_code
_entity_poly.pdbx_strand_id
1 'polypeptide(L)'
;MLIRLTGLVAIEHEDGCPQHLSSAQAQVAFARLVLERSSGTSRDQLADTVWPDGLPDTWASALRSVVSRVRAFVTDPGQGPGATPLISQGGRYVLRLPADAAVDLEAAASAVGEAGEALAAGGHAVAQQLAAGALANLRGAFLPDHEGEWAQGVREHVEELRMGALETASLAASALGEEHHALRWADEAVRRAPFRESAYRCRMAALAASGNRAEALRCYQQLRQVLAEELGIDPAAETQELYLALLRTPTPAPPAPAAVRAVDPVLMGIFEPLALTRLPRPVPTPVRAA
;
A
#
# COMPACT_ATOMS: atom_id res chain seq x y z
N MET A 1 -19.32 6.75 10.33
CA MET A 1 -19.16 7.25 8.95
C MET A 1 -17.68 7.16 8.54
N LEU A 2 -17.35 6.65 7.33
CA LEU A 2 -15.96 6.59 6.83
C LEU A 2 -15.84 7.38 5.52
N ILE A 3 -14.88 8.30 5.47
CA ILE A 3 -14.53 9.07 4.28
C ILE A 3 -13.35 8.42 3.61
N ARG A 4 -13.50 8.07 2.35
CA ARG A 4 -12.44 7.53 1.51
C ARG A 4 -11.93 8.59 0.56
N LEU A 5 -10.63 8.85 0.62
CA LEU A 5 -9.91 9.76 -0.25
C LEU A 5 -8.94 9.02 -1.18
N THR A 6 -8.61 7.76 -0.85
CA THR A 6 -7.76 6.89 -1.69
C THR A 6 -8.63 5.97 -2.55
N GLY A 7 -8.29 5.84 -3.83
CA GLY A 7 -9.11 5.17 -4.82
C GLY A 7 -10.30 6.02 -5.25
N LEU A 8 -11.50 5.46 -5.22
CA LEU A 8 -12.71 6.22 -5.52
C LEU A 8 -13.13 7.06 -4.32
N VAL A 9 -13.22 8.36 -4.51
CA VAL A 9 -13.67 9.29 -3.45
C VAL A 9 -15.12 8.98 -3.08
N ALA A 10 -15.33 8.63 -1.81
CA ALA A 10 -16.63 8.18 -1.31
C ALA A 10 -16.86 8.53 0.16
N ILE A 11 -18.12 8.54 0.55
CA ILE A 11 -18.56 8.47 1.94
C ILE A 11 -19.26 7.13 2.13
N GLU A 12 -18.80 6.35 3.10
CA GLU A 12 -19.42 5.09 3.54
C GLU A 12 -20.19 5.36 4.82
N HIS A 13 -21.49 5.17 4.80
CA HIS A 13 -22.36 5.24 5.96
C HIS A 13 -22.45 3.86 6.65
N GLU A 14 -23.09 3.78 7.81
CA GLU A 14 -23.25 2.53 8.57
C GLU A 14 -24.07 1.46 7.84
N ASP A 15 -24.91 1.87 6.88
CA ASP A 15 -25.67 0.98 6.01
C ASP A 15 -24.79 0.22 4.98
N GLY A 16 -23.49 0.57 4.90
CA GLY A 16 -22.50 -0.07 4.04
C GLY A 16 -22.59 0.31 2.56
N CYS A 17 -23.51 1.19 2.16
CA CYS A 17 -23.59 1.67 0.79
C CYS A 17 -22.67 2.86 0.56
N PRO A 18 -21.59 2.75 -0.28
CA PRO A 18 -20.72 3.88 -0.56
C PRO A 18 -21.43 4.90 -1.47
N GLN A 19 -21.46 6.14 -1.05
CA GLN A 19 -21.88 7.26 -1.87
C GLN A 19 -20.66 7.84 -2.58
N HIS A 20 -20.66 7.89 -3.91
CA HIS A 20 -19.55 8.39 -4.73
C HIS A 20 -19.82 9.79 -5.27
N LEU A 21 -18.77 10.59 -5.32
CA LEU A 21 -18.80 11.92 -5.94
C LEU A 21 -18.35 11.81 -7.40
N SER A 22 -19.29 12.02 -8.34
CA SER A 22 -19.05 11.78 -9.77
C SER A 22 -18.22 12.86 -10.48
N SER A 23 -18.20 14.08 -9.95
CA SER A 23 -17.48 15.22 -10.57
C SER A 23 -16.03 15.26 -10.09
N ALA A 24 -15.05 15.15 -11.00
CA ALA A 24 -13.62 15.22 -10.68
C ALA A 24 -13.26 16.51 -9.90
N GLN A 25 -13.76 17.67 -10.34
CA GLN A 25 -13.56 18.96 -9.67
C GLN A 25 -14.14 18.96 -8.23
N ALA A 26 -15.28 18.31 -8.06
CA ALA A 26 -15.88 18.21 -6.73
C ALA A 26 -15.14 17.21 -5.83
N GLN A 27 -14.56 16.13 -6.40
CA GLN A 27 -13.70 15.21 -5.66
C GLN A 27 -12.45 15.93 -5.14
N VAL A 28 -11.79 16.72 -5.99
CA VAL A 28 -10.63 17.54 -5.61
C VAL A 28 -10.99 18.53 -4.49
N ALA A 29 -12.06 19.28 -4.69
CA ALA A 29 -12.52 20.24 -3.70
C ALA A 29 -12.90 19.59 -2.37
N PHE A 30 -13.59 18.44 -2.41
CA PHE A 30 -13.96 17.70 -1.21
C PHE A 30 -12.73 17.17 -0.48
N ALA A 31 -11.80 16.54 -1.17
CA ALA A 31 -10.57 16.02 -0.59
C ALA A 31 -9.78 17.13 0.12
N ARG A 32 -9.61 18.30 -0.52
CA ARG A 32 -8.94 19.43 0.11
C ARG A 32 -9.68 19.92 1.36
N LEU A 33 -10.97 20.07 1.28
CA LEU A 33 -11.79 20.53 2.41
C LEU A 33 -11.78 19.54 3.58
N VAL A 34 -11.68 18.24 3.33
CA VAL A 34 -11.52 17.21 4.36
C VAL A 34 -10.17 17.33 5.05
N LEU A 35 -9.09 17.37 4.27
CA LEU A 35 -7.72 17.39 4.81
C LEU A 35 -7.36 18.70 5.52
N GLU A 36 -7.93 19.82 5.07
CA GLU A 36 -7.69 21.14 5.68
C GLU A 36 -8.85 21.62 6.60
N ARG A 37 -9.73 20.72 7.02
CA ARG A 37 -10.94 21.11 7.79
C ARG A 37 -10.67 21.86 9.10
N SER A 38 -9.50 21.64 9.70
CA SER A 38 -9.10 22.30 10.96
C SER A 38 -8.76 23.78 10.78
N SER A 39 -8.11 24.13 9.63
CA SER A 39 -7.69 25.50 9.30
C SER A 39 -8.65 26.20 8.37
N GLY A 40 -9.50 25.46 7.68
CA GLY A 40 -10.33 25.90 6.57
C GLY A 40 -9.51 26.28 5.33
N THR A 41 -10.12 26.23 4.17
CA THR A 41 -9.51 26.55 2.88
C THR A 41 -10.04 27.87 2.35
N SER A 42 -9.17 28.80 1.94
CA SER A 42 -9.64 30.05 1.31
C SER A 42 -10.26 29.76 -0.05
N ARG A 43 -11.08 30.73 -0.52
CA ARG A 43 -11.73 30.61 -1.82
C ARG A 43 -10.72 30.49 -2.97
N ASP A 44 -9.66 31.31 -2.93
CA ASP A 44 -8.62 31.33 -3.96
C ASP A 44 -7.82 30.03 -3.91
N GLN A 45 -7.36 29.59 -2.75
CA GLN A 45 -6.68 28.29 -2.57
C GLN A 45 -7.51 27.11 -3.10
N LEU A 46 -8.83 27.11 -2.85
CA LEU A 46 -9.70 26.06 -3.35
C LEU A 46 -9.82 26.10 -4.88
N ALA A 47 -9.92 27.33 -5.44
CA ALA A 47 -9.97 27.52 -6.88
C ALA A 47 -8.67 27.07 -7.57
N ASP A 48 -7.51 27.49 -7.06
CA ASP A 48 -6.19 27.10 -7.58
C ASP A 48 -5.99 25.58 -7.51
N THR A 49 -6.54 24.93 -6.46
CA THR A 49 -6.48 23.47 -6.36
C THR A 49 -7.35 22.78 -7.39
N VAL A 50 -8.55 23.29 -7.65
CA VAL A 50 -9.50 22.71 -8.60
C VAL A 50 -9.07 22.92 -10.05
N TRP A 51 -8.40 24.02 -10.33
CA TRP A 51 -7.91 24.40 -11.68
C TRP A 51 -6.42 24.72 -11.66
N PRO A 52 -5.54 23.71 -11.55
CA PRO A 52 -4.10 23.94 -11.43
C PRO A 52 -3.47 24.55 -12.67
N ASP A 53 -4.05 24.32 -13.85
CA ASP A 53 -3.54 24.81 -15.14
C ASP A 53 -3.99 26.25 -15.45
N GLY A 54 -4.76 26.85 -14.56
CA GLY A 54 -5.26 28.21 -14.69
C GLY A 54 -6.77 28.34 -14.45
N LEU A 55 -7.14 29.48 -13.91
CA LEU A 55 -8.54 29.76 -13.57
C LEU A 55 -9.35 30.11 -14.81
N PRO A 56 -10.53 29.52 -15.05
CA PRO A 56 -11.42 29.91 -16.12
C PRO A 56 -11.99 31.33 -15.85
N ASP A 57 -12.32 32.10 -16.89
CA ASP A 57 -12.89 33.46 -16.73
C ASP A 57 -14.08 33.50 -15.76
N THR A 58 -14.89 32.46 -15.75
CA THR A 58 -16.06 32.31 -14.88
C THR A 58 -15.78 31.53 -13.60
N TRP A 59 -14.52 31.41 -13.18
CA TRP A 59 -14.11 30.57 -12.06
C TRP A 59 -14.94 30.78 -10.78
N ALA A 60 -15.31 32.02 -10.49
CA ALA A 60 -16.05 32.36 -9.31
C ALA A 60 -17.47 31.75 -9.28
N SER A 61 -18.12 31.62 -10.43
CA SER A 61 -19.42 30.94 -10.56
C SER A 61 -19.26 29.43 -10.65
N ALA A 62 -18.22 28.96 -11.34
CA ALA A 62 -17.86 27.55 -11.44
C ALA A 62 -17.53 26.98 -10.05
N LEU A 63 -16.73 27.68 -9.26
CA LEU A 63 -16.41 27.28 -7.89
C LEU A 63 -17.65 27.17 -6.99
N ARG A 64 -18.62 28.11 -7.11
CA ARG A 64 -19.90 28.01 -6.39
C ARG A 64 -20.65 26.73 -6.74
N SER A 65 -20.63 26.33 -8.01
CA SER A 65 -21.26 25.08 -8.49
C SER A 65 -20.54 23.85 -7.92
N VAL A 66 -19.20 23.84 -7.90
CA VAL A 66 -18.39 22.78 -7.28
C VAL A 66 -18.70 22.67 -5.79
N VAL A 67 -18.65 23.79 -5.06
CA VAL A 67 -18.96 23.81 -3.62
C VAL A 67 -20.39 23.36 -3.33
N SER A 68 -21.36 23.72 -4.19
CA SER A 68 -22.74 23.25 -4.06
C SER A 68 -22.86 21.73 -4.18
N ARG A 69 -22.12 21.12 -5.11
CA ARG A 69 -22.06 19.65 -5.26
C ARG A 69 -21.43 18.98 -4.04
N VAL A 70 -20.32 19.53 -3.53
CA VAL A 70 -19.70 19.04 -2.30
C VAL A 70 -20.68 19.17 -1.12
N ARG A 71 -21.37 20.29 -1.00
CA ARG A 71 -22.37 20.49 0.07
C ARG A 71 -23.50 19.46 0.01
N ALA A 72 -24.04 19.22 -1.17
CA ALA A 72 -25.06 18.19 -1.38
C ALA A 72 -24.53 16.77 -1.02
N PHE A 73 -23.28 16.50 -1.34
CA PHE A 73 -22.64 15.22 -1.08
C PHE A 73 -22.41 14.94 0.41
N VAL A 74 -22.02 15.96 1.19
CA VAL A 74 -21.76 15.81 2.64
C VAL A 74 -22.99 15.98 3.52
N THR A 75 -24.13 16.40 2.94
CA THR A 75 -25.37 16.56 3.70
C THR A 75 -26.07 15.23 3.83
N ASP A 76 -26.13 14.72 5.05
CA ASP A 76 -26.89 13.50 5.36
C ASP A 76 -28.38 13.79 5.27
N PRO A 77 -29.16 13.02 4.45
CA PRO A 77 -30.62 13.18 4.39
C PRO A 77 -31.33 12.97 5.70
N GLY A 78 -30.70 12.25 6.67
CA GLY A 78 -31.24 12.00 8.00
C GLY A 78 -31.01 13.12 9.01
N GLN A 79 -30.16 14.07 8.72
CA GLN A 79 -29.93 15.24 9.59
C GLN A 79 -30.98 16.30 9.30
N GLY A 80 -31.67 16.77 10.37
CA GLY A 80 -32.74 17.76 10.27
C GLY A 80 -32.31 19.05 9.55
N PRO A 81 -33.28 19.86 9.08
CA PRO A 81 -33.03 21.11 8.36
C PRO A 81 -32.28 22.10 9.28
N GLY A 82 -30.99 22.34 8.97
CA GLY A 82 -30.14 23.29 9.71
C GLY A 82 -28.69 22.83 9.90
N ALA A 83 -28.38 21.55 9.78
CA ALA A 83 -27.01 21.07 9.83
C ALA A 83 -26.36 21.28 8.45
N THR A 84 -25.62 22.37 8.29
CA THR A 84 -24.83 22.60 7.08
C THR A 84 -23.37 22.19 7.38
N PRO A 85 -22.92 20.98 6.96
CA PRO A 85 -21.58 20.51 7.25
C PRO A 85 -20.51 21.41 6.62
N LEU A 86 -20.80 22.05 5.48
CA LEU A 86 -19.88 22.95 4.78
C LEU A 86 -20.35 24.41 4.92
N ILE A 87 -19.64 25.17 5.73
CA ILE A 87 -19.92 26.59 5.99
C ILE A 87 -18.90 27.49 5.27
N SER A 88 -19.31 28.72 4.97
CA SER A 88 -18.42 29.80 4.51
C SER A 88 -18.34 30.86 5.60
N GLN A 89 -17.15 31.05 6.15
CA GLN A 89 -16.90 32.00 7.23
C GLN A 89 -15.57 32.72 7.02
N GLY A 90 -15.57 34.04 7.08
CA GLY A 90 -14.35 34.84 6.95
C GLY A 90 -13.60 34.63 5.62
N GLY A 91 -14.33 34.40 4.51
CA GLY A 91 -13.70 34.13 3.20
C GLY A 91 -13.10 32.74 3.04
N ARG A 92 -13.30 31.85 4.00
CA ARG A 92 -12.86 30.46 3.98
C ARG A 92 -14.05 29.51 3.97
N TYR A 93 -13.82 28.35 3.37
CA TYR A 93 -14.70 27.20 3.49
C TYR A 93 -14.19 26.29 4.62
N VAL A 94 -15.10 25.95 5.54
CA VAL A 94 -14.79 25.05 6.67
C VAL A 94 -15.76 23.89 6.61
N LEU A 95 -15.21 22.68 6.50
CA LEU A 95 -15.98 21.45 6.55
C LEU A 95 -16.04 20.95 8.00
N ARG A 96 -17.24 20.72 8.49
CA ARG A 96 -17.46 20.11 9.80
C ARG A 96 -17.92 18.68 9.61
N LEU A 97 -17.12 17.76 10.11
CA LEU A 97 -17.46 16.34 10.10
C LEU A 97 -18.07 15.95 11.45
N PRO A 98 -18.95 14.95 11.49
CA PRO A 98 -19.39 14.32 12.74
C PRO A 98 -18.19 13.80 13.55
N ALA A 99 -18.34 13.75 14.88
CA ALA A 99 -17.24 13.34 15.76
C ALA A 99 -16.80 11.87 15.56
N ASP A 100 -17.70 11.04 15.05
CA ASP A 100 -17.46 9.63 14.70
C ASP A 100 -16.94 9.42 13.26
N ALA A 101 -16.76 10.50 12.50
CA ALA A 101 -16.24 10.40 11.13
C ALA A 101 -14.76 10.04 11.13
N ALA A 102 -14.44 8.96 10.47
CA ALA A 102 -13.07 8.55 10.17
C ALA A 102 -12.69 8.95 8.74
N VAL A 103 -11.43 9.34 8.52
CA VAL A 103 -10.85 9.59 7.20
C VAL A 103 -9.78 8.53 6.96
N ASP A 104 -9.85 7.84 5.84
CA ASP A 104 -8.95 6.71 5.52
C ASP A 104 -7.47 7.06 5.63
N LEU A 105 -7.05 8.23 5.14
CA LEU A 105 -5.66 8.70 5.23
C LEU A 105 -5.21 8.96 6.66
N GLU A 106 -6.07 9.57 7.48
CA GLU A 106 -5.75 9.85 8.89
C GLU A 106 -5.70 8.57 9.70
N ALA A 107 -6.65 7.66 9.48
CA ALA A 107 -6.64 6.34 10.11
C ALA A 107 -5.40 5.53 9.71
N ALA A 108 -4.98 5.60 8.43
CA ALA A 108 -3.76 4.96 7.98
C ALA A 108 -2.51 5.58 8.62
N ALA A 109 -2.43 6.91 8.70
CA ALA A 109 -1.30 7.60 9.33
C ALA A 109 -1.15 7.25 10.81
N SER A 110 -2.27 7.26 11.57
CA SER A 110 -2.27 6.81 12.97
C SER A 110 -1.80 5.37 13.11
N ALA A 111 -2.39 4.47 12.32
CA ALA A 111 -2.06 3.05 12.36
C ALA A 111 -0.59 2.76 11.99
N VAL A 112 0.01 3.50 11.05
CA VAL A 112 1.45 3.38 10.70
C VAL A 112 2.33 3.83 11.86
N GLY A 113 2.00 4.95 12.51
CA GLY A 113 2.72 5.43 13.69
C GLY A 113 2.67 4.42 14.84
N GLU A 114 1.46 3.98 15.21
CA GLU A 114 1.25 2.98 16.26
C GLU A 114 1.91 1.63 15.93
N ALA A 115 1.91 1.22 14.66
CA ALA A 115 2.60 0.00 14.22
C ALA A 115 4.11 0.09 14.41
N GLY A 116 4.71 1.25 14.10
CA GLY A 116 6.13 1.51 14.33
C GLY A 116 6.51 1.47 15.81
N GLU A 117 5.70 2.09 16.67
CA GLU A 117 5.88 2.06 18.12
C GLU A 117 5.75 0.62 18.68
N ALA A 118 4.74 -0.12 18.24
CA ALA A 118 4.54 -1.51 18.63
C ALA A 118 5.71 -2.40 18.18
N LEU A 119 6.23 -2.22 16.97
CA LEU A 119 7.39 -2.94 16.45
C LEU A 119 8.64 -2.66 17.31
N ALA A 120 8.89 -1.39 17.63
CA ALA A 120 10.01 -0.99 18.49
C ALA A 120 9.91 -1.55 19.91
N ALA A 121 8.69 -1.71 20.42
CA ALA A 121 8.40 -2.35 21.72
C ALA A 121 8.44 -3.88 21.70
N GLY A 122 8.68 -4.52 20.53
CA GLY A 122 8.65 -5.99 20.38
C GLY A 122 7.25 -6.60 20.27
N GLY A 123 6.21 -5.77 20.16
CA GLY A 123 4.82 -6.19 19.98
C GLY A 123 4.49 -6.60 18.54
N HIS A 124 5.21 -7.58 17.98
CA HIS A 124 5.19 -7.90 16.55
C HIS A 124 3.79 -8.23 16.00
N ALA A 125 2.95 -8.96 16.75
CA ALA A 125 1.59 -9.27 16.29
C ALA A 125 0.71 -8.02 16.16
N VAL A 126 0.83 -7.07 17.11
CA VAL A 126 0.11 -5.80 17.11
C VAL A 126 0.63 -4.92 15.95
N ALA A 127 1.96 -4.83 15.79
CA ALA A 127 2.58 -4.09 14.71
C ALA A 127 2.11 -4.58 13.33
N GLN A 128 2.08 -5.88 13.12
CA GLN A 128 1.61 -6.50 11.88
C GLN A 128 0.14 -6.18 11.61
N GLN A 129 -0.72 -6.33 12.63
CA GLN A 129 -2.15 -6.06 12.48
C GLN A 129 -2.43 -4.59 12.14
N LEU A 130 -1.77 -3.66 12.84
CA LEU A 130 -1.93 -2.22 12.58
C LEU A 130 -1.41 -1.85 11.19
N ALA A 131 -0.23 -2.33 10.80
CA ALA A 131 0.35 -2.07 9.47
C ALA A 131 -0.54 -2.65 8.35
N ALA A 132 -1.06 -3.86 8.51
CA ALA A 132 -2.01 -4.46 7.56
C ALA A 132 -3.32 -3.66 7.47
N GLY A 133 -3.81 -3.14 8.60
CA GLY A 133 -4.97 -2.24 8.66
C GLY A 133 -4.73 -0.93 7.92
N ALA A 134 -3.54 -0.33 8.08
CA ALA A 134 -3.15 0.87 7.32
C ALA A 134 -3.15 0.60 5.81
N LEU A 135 -2.57 -0.52 5.36
CA LEU A 135 -2.58 -0.92 3.94
C LEU A 135 -4.00 -1.15 3.40
N ALA A 136 -4.90 -1.69 4.23
CA ALA A 136 -6.30 -1.87 3.87
C ALA A 136 -7.06 -0.54 3.71
N ASN A 137 -6.65 0.52 4.40
CA ASN A 137 -7.19 1.86 4.23
C ASN A 137 -6.63 2.55 2.97
N LEU A 138 -5.35 2.33 2.63
CA LEU A 138 -4.68 2.91 1.46
C LEU A 138 -4.93 2.08 0.19
N ARG A 139 -6.18 1.94 -0.26
CA ARG A 139 -6.57 1.00 -1.32
C ARG A 139 -6.20 1.41 -2.75
N GLY A 140 -5.92 2.67 -3.00
CA GLY A 140 -5.66 3.18 -4.35
C GLY A 140 -4.80 4.42 -4.35
N ALA A 141 -4.66 5.06 -5.51
CA ALA A 141 -4.01 6.35 -5.63
C ALA A 141 -4.94 7.47 -5.15
N PHE A 142 -4.36 8.53 -4.61
CA PHE A 142 -5.09 9.75 -4.26
C PHE A 142 -5.28 10.60 -5.52
N LEU A 143 -6.53 10.87 -5.91
CA LEU A 143 -6.91 11.70 -7.05
C LEU A 143 -6.01 11.47 -8.28
N PRO A 144 -5.99 10.26 -8.87
CA PRO A 144 -5.00 9.87 -9.90
C PRO A 144 -5.05 10.75 -11.15
N ASP A 145 -6.24 11.26 -11.51
CA ASP A 145 -6.46 12.02 -12.72
C ASP A 145 -6.30 13.56 -12.54
N HIS A 146 -5.79 13.99 -11.38
CA HIS A 146 -5.60 15.40 -11.06
C HIS A 146 -4.13 15.78 -10.95
N GLU A 147 -3.63 16.67 -11.80
CA GLU A 147 -2.20 17.00 -11.92
C GLU A 147 -1.75 18.21 -11.09
N GLY A 148 -2.49 18.66 -10.11
CA GLY A 148 -2.10 19.80 -9.28
C GLY A 148 -1.00 19.49 -8.26
N GLU A 149 -0.10 20.44 -7.99
CA GLU A 149 1.01 20.35 -7.04
C GLU A 149 0.54 19.91 -5.64
N TRP A 150 -0.58 20.45 -5.17
CA TRP A 150 -1.16 20.06 -3.89
C TRP A 150 -1.51 18.56 -3.85
N ALA A 151 -2.16 18.05 -4.90
CA ALA A 151 -2.54 16.63 -4.95
C ALA A 151 -1.30 15.74 -5.10
N GLN A 152 -0.28 16.20 -5.80
CA GLN A 152 1.00 15.50 -5.91
C GLN A 152 1.67 15.37 -4.54
N GLY A 153 1.74 16.43 -3.75
CA GLY A 153 2.29 16.36 -2.38
C GLY A 153 1.51 15.40 -1.47
N VAL A 154 0.18 15.35 -1.61
CA VAL A 154 -0.62 14.35 -0.87
C VAL A 154 -0.34 12.93 -1.37
N ARG A 155 -0.18 12.70 -2.69
CA ARG A 155 0.19 11.38 -3.23
C ARG A 155 1.53 10.89 -2.70
N GLU A 156 2.53 11.75 -2.65
CA GLU A 156 3.85 11.44 -2.08
C GLU A 156 3.74 11.04 -0.61
N HIS A 157 2.94 11.77 0.16
CA HIS A 157 2.67 11.41 1.55
C HIS A 157 1.94 10.06 1.69
N VAL A 158 0.96 9.78 0.84
CA VAL A 158 0.26 8.49 0.80
C VAL A 158 1.20 7.33 0.49
N GLU A 159 2.10 7.51 -0.48
CA GLU A 159 3.10 6.46 -0.80
C GLU A 159 4.11 6.28 0.33
N GLU A 160 4.51 7.34 1.04
CA GLU A 160 5.39 7.21 2.20
C GLU A 160 4.70 6.44 3.35
N LEU A 161 3.43 6.72 3.64
CA LEU A 161 2.64 5.93 4.60
C LEU A 161 2.54 4.46 4.18
N ARG A 162 2.31 4.21 2.90
CA ARG A 162 2.24 2.85 2.34
C ARG A 162 3.56 2.11 2.50
N MET A 163 4.67 2.77 2.20
CA MET A 163 6.00 2.21 2.36
C MET A 163 6.29 1.87 3.82
N GLY A 164 6.02 2.79 4.75
CA GLY A 164 6.17 2.55 6.19
C GLY A 164 5.35 1.35 6.67
N ALA A 165 4.10 1.23 6.20
CA ALA A 165 3.24 0.11 6.53
C ALA A 165 3.77 -1.23 5.97
N LEU A 166 4.24 -1.26 4.71
CA LEU A 166 4.80 -2.46 4.08
C LEU A 166 6.07 -2.94 4.79
N GLU A 167 6.98 -2.01 5.11
CA GLU A 167 8.23 -2.30 5.81
C GLU A 167 7.95 -2.83 7.23
N THR A 168 7.07 -2.15 7.97
CA THR A 168 6.69 -2.58 9.33
C THR A 168 6.00 -3.95 9.33
N ALA A 169 5.06 -4.18 8.40
CA ALA A 169 4.38 -5.46 8.26
C ALA A 169 5.36 -6.60 7.92
N SER A 170 6.32 -6.34 7.02
CA SER A 170 7.35 -7.32 6.66
C SER A 170 8.26 -7.68 7.82
N LEU A 171 8.76 -6.68 8.56
CA LEU A 171 9.62 -6.90 9.72
C LEU A 171 8.89 -7.64 10.84
N ALA A 172 7.66 -7.24 11.14
CA ALA A 172 6.82 -7.89 12.14
C ALA A 172 6.53 -9.36 11.79
N ALA A 173 6.15 -9.63 10.54
CA ALA A 173 5.92 -10.99 10.06
C ALA A 173 7.19 -11.86 10.10
N SER A 174 8.35 -11.28 9.75
CA SER A 174 9.63 -11.98 9.87
C SER A 174 9.92 -12.39 11.32
N ALA A 175 9.65 -11.51 12.28
CA ALA A 175 9.83 -11.80 13.70
C ALA A 175 8.84 -12.85 14.25
N LEU A 176 7.65 -12.96 13.63
CA LEU A 176 6.64 -13.98 13.95
C LEU A 176 6.89 -15.33 13.26
N GLY A 177 7.87 -15.42 12.35
CA GLY A 177 8.11 -16.61 11.53
C GLY A 177 7.10 -16.80 10.39
N GLU A 178 6.38 -15.76 10.02
CA GLU A 178 5.41 -15.77 8.91
C GLU A 178 6.09 -15.42 7.58
N GLU A 179 7.00 -16.27 7.13
CA GLU A 179 7.92 -16.03 6.01
C GLU A 179 7.23 -15.60 4.72
N HIS A 180 6.11 -16.24 4.37
CA HIS A 180 5.36 -15.93 3.15
C HIS A 180 4.77 -14.52 3.19
N HIS A 181 4.24 -14.10 4.32
CA HIS A 181 3.69 -12.75 4.50
C HIS A 181 4.81 -11.71 4.48
N ALA A 182 5.92 -11.97 5.18
CA ALA A 182 7.08 -11.09 5.23
C ALA A 182 7.63 -10.80 3.82
N LEU A 183 7.86 -11.85 3.02
CA LEU A 183 8.35 -11.73 1.66
C LEU A 183 7.37 -11.00 0.75
N ARG A 184 6.08 -11.29 0.85
CA ARG A 184 5.06 -10.62 0.03
C ARG A 184 5.05 -9.11 0.24
N TRP A 185 5.11 -8.63 1.48
CA TRP A 185 5.16 -7.20 1.78
C TRP A 185 6.48 -6.55 1.37
N ALA A 186 7.60 -7.22 1.60
CA ALA A 186 8.91 -6.73 1.17
C ALA A 186 9.03 -6.65 -0.36
N ASP A 187 8.53 -7.63 -1.10
CA ASP A 187 8.52 -7.63 -2.56
C ASP A 187 7.63 -6.50 -3.12
N GLU A 188 6.49 -6.23 -2.47
CA GLU A 188 5.64 -5.09 -2.84
C GLU A 188 6.36 -3.77 -2.58
N ALA A 189 7.06 -3.63 -1.45
CA ALA A 189 7.84 -2.43 -1.12
C ALA A 189 8.95 -2.18 -2.16
N VAL A 190 9.72 -3.19 -2.53
CA VAL A 190 10.77 -3.10 -3.56
C VAL A 190 10.20 -2.73 -4.93
N ARG A 191 9.05 -3.30 -5.33
CA ARG A 191 8.41 -2.94 -6.61
C ARG A 191 7.95 -1.50 -6.67
N ARG A 192 7.43 -0.95 -5.55
CA ARG A 192 6.94 0.44 -5.47
C ARG A 192 8.06 1.47 -5.42
N ALA A 193 9.13 1.15 -4.72
CA ALA A 193 10.26 2.05 -4.52
C ALA A 193 11.60 1.34 -4.81
N PRO A 194 11.97 1.18 -6.09
CA PRO A 194 13.15 0.42 -6.50
C PRO A 194 14.49 0.97 -5.99
N PHE A 195 14.53 2.23 -5.57
CA PHE A 195 15.74 2.88 -5.03
C PHE A 195 15.73 2.98 -3.49
N ARG A 196 14.67 2.50 -2.82
CA ARG A 196 14.52 2.59 -1.38
C ARG A 196 15.23 1.43 -0.68
N GLU A 197 16.41 1.72 -0.12
CA GLU A 197 17.25 0.71 0.51
C GLU A 197 16.59 -0.01 1.69
N SER A 198 15.73 0.67 2.47
CA SER A 198 15.00 0.05 3.58
C SER A 198 14.07 -1.09 3.11
N ALA A 199 13.46 -0.97 1.94
CA ALA A 199 12.63 -2.04 1.36
C ALA A 199 13.47 -3.29 1.04
N TYR A 200 14.68 -3.09 0.50
CA TYR A 200 15.61 -4.20 0.25
C TYR A 200 16.13 -4.81 1.55
N ARG A 201 16.38 -4.00 2.60
CA ARG A 201 16.74 -4.54 3.92
C ARG A 201 15.64 -5.42 4.50
N CYS A 202 14.38 -5.00 4.38
CA CYS A 202 13.23 -5.84 4.78
C CYS A 202 13.21 -7.16 4.01
N ARG A 203 13.42 -7.13 2.69
CA ARG A 203 13.47 -8.32 1.84
C ARG A 203 14.62 -9.24 2.21
N MET A 204 15.83 -8.69 2.42
CA MET A 204 16.99 -9.45 2.86
C MET A 204 16.76 -10.11 4.22
N ALA A 205 16.15 -9.39 5.17
CA ALA A 205 15.81 -9.92 6.49
C ALA A 205 14.78 -11.07 6.39
N ALA A 206 13.72 -10.90 5.59
CA ALA A 206 12.70 -11.92 5.38
C ALA A 206 13.28 -13.19 4.71
N LEU A 207 14.13 -13.03 3.69
CA LEU A 207 14.85 -14.14 3.05
C LEU A 207 15.80 -14.86 4.01
N ALA A 208 16.50 -14.11 4.86
CA ALA A 208 17.41 -14.70 5.84
C ALA A 208 16.64 -15.47 6.93
N ALA A 209 15.52 -14.92 7.41
CA ALA A 209 14.66 -15.57 8.40
C ALA A 209 14.08 -16.91 7.87
N SER A 210 13.75 -16.97 6.57
CA SER A 210 13.28 -18.20 5.92
C SER A 210 14.41 -19.18 5.53
N GLY A 211 15.65 -18.95 5.97
CA GLY A 211 16.80 -19.79 5.65
C GLY A 211 17.36 -19.60 4.23
N ASN A 212 16.78 -18.70 3.43
CA ASN A 212 17.16 -18.43 2.03
C ASN A 212 18.33 -17.43 1.93
N ARG A 213 19.39 -17.65 2.72
CA ARG A 213 20.55 -16.75 2.80
C ARG A 213 21.16 -16.39 1.44
N ALA A 214 21.26 -17.37 0.54
CA ALA A 214 21.81 -17.12 -0.80
C ALA A 214 21.00 -16.09 -1.58
N GLU A 215 19.67 -16.14 -1.48
CA GLU A 215 18.76 -15.17 -2.11
C GLU A 215 18.88 -13.79 -1.43
N ALA A 216 19.04 -13.73 -0.11
CA ALA A 216 19.27 -12.48 0.60
C ALA A 216 20.55 -11.78 0.11
N LEU A 217 21.64 -12.54 -0.10
CA LEU A 217 22.89 -12.00 -0.64
C LEU A 217 22.75 -11.54 -2.09
N ARG A 218 21.97 -12.26 -2.92
CA ARG A 218 21.66 -11.83 -4.30
C ARG A 218 20.80 -10.55 -4.30
N CYS A 219 19.87 -10.42 -3.37
CA CYS A 219 19.05 -9.22 -3.20
C CYS A 219 19.91 -7.97 -2.98
N TYR A 220 20.95 -8.06 -2.15
CA TYR A 220 21.91 -6.98 -1.98
C TYR A 220 22.66 -6.65 -3.28
N GLN A 221 23.15 -7.67 -4.03
CA GLN A 221 23.84 -7.43 -5.29
C GLN A 221 22.93 -6.75 -6.33
N GLN A 222 21.65 -7.14 -6.37
CA GLN A 222 20.66 -6.48 -7.22
C GLN A 222 20.49 -5.01 -6.86
N LEU A 223 20.33 -4.69 -5.58
CA LEU A 223 20.22 -3.30 -5.11
C LEU A 223 21.47 -2.50 -5.49
N ARG A 224 22.68 -3.05 -5.21
CA ARG A 224 23.95 -2.39 -5.52
C ARG A 224 24.07 -2.07 -7.01
N GLN A 225 23.68 -3.01 -7.86
CA GLN A 225 23.69 -2.81 -9.31
C GLN A 225 22.74 -1.68 -9.72
N VAL A 226 21.49 -1.70 -9.24
CA VAL A 226 20.48 -0.66 -9.53
C VAL A 226 20.96 0.72 -9.08
N LEU A 227 21.51 0.84 -7.85
CA LEU A 227 22.01 2.11 -7.35
C LEU A 227 23.23 2.62 -8.16
N ALA A 228 24.14 1.73 -8.55
CA ALA A 228 25.32 2.10 -9.33
C ALA A 228 24.94 2.52 -10.77
N GLU A 229 24.05 1.81 -11.42
CA GLU A 229 23.65 2.07 -12.81
C GLU A 229 22.77 3.34 -12.94
N GLU A 230 21.81 3.53 -12.03
CA GLU A 230 20.82 4.60 -12.13
C GLU A 230 21.23 5.88 -11.38
N LEU A 231 21.94 5.77 -10.27
CA LEU A 231 22.29 6.89 -9.41
C LEU A 231 23.80 7.11 -9.27
N GLY A 232 24.63 6.18 -9.67
CA GLY A 232 26.08 6.28 -9.55
C GLY A 232 26.60 6.19 -8.10
N ILE A 233 25.87 5.57 -7.20
CA ILE A 233 26.20 5.49 -5.76
C ILE A 233 26.28 4.04 -5.29
N ASP A 234 27.01 3.82 -4.19
CA ASP A 234 27.00 2.55 -3.45
C ASP A 234 25.90 2.56 -2.37
N PRO A 235 25.42 1.36 -1.93
CA PRO A 235 24.46 1.25 -0.83
C PRO A 235 24.95 1.92 0.46
N ALA A 236 24.01 2.43 1.27
CA ALA A 236 24.28 3.02 2.56
C ALA A 236 24.90 2.05 3.57
N ALA A 237 25.54 2.58 4.61
CA ALA A 237 26.28 1.79 5.60
C ALA A 237 25.41 0.72 6.26
N GLU A 238 24.17 1.05 6.64
CA GLU A 238 23.24 0.11 7.29
C GLU A 238 22.91 -1.10 6.39
N THR A 239 22.81 -0.88 5.08
CA THR A 239 22.54 -1.94 4.11
C THR A 239 23.78 -2.82 3.89
N GLN A 240 24.96 -2.20 3.86
CA GLN A 240 26.23 -2.92 3.79
C GLN A 240 26.49 -3.74 5.06
N GLU A 241 26.18 -3.20 6.24
CA GLU A 241 26.32 -3.91 7.52
C GLU A 241 25.41 -5.15 7.58
N LEU A 242 24.16 -5.04 7.14
CA LEU A 242 23.27 -6.19 7.04
C LEU A 242 23.82 -7.27 6.10
N TYR A 243 24.34 -6.88 4.94
CA TYR A 243 24.99 -7.80 4.01
C TYR A 243 26.19 -8.51 4.64
N LEU A 244 27.06 -7.77 5.33
CA LEU A 244 28.22 -8.33 6.02
C LEU A 244 27.82 -9.26 7.17
N ALA A 245 26.75 -8.92 7.91
CA ALA A 245 26.21 -9.78 8.95
C ALA A 245 25.71 -11.10 8.36
N LEU A 246 24.99 -11.05 7.25
CA LEU A 246 24.54 -12.23 6.53
C LEU A 246 25.70 -13.09 6.02
N LEU A 247 26.82 -12.50 5.58
CA LEU A 247 28.02 -13.24 5.17
C LEU A 247 28.70 -13.96 6.35
N ARG A 248 28.67 -13.38 7.55
CA ARG A 248 29.32 -13.95 8.74
C ARG A 248 28.49 -15.01 9.44
N THR A 249 27.17 -15.02 9.29
CA THR A 249 26.30 -16.00 9.90
C THR A 249 26.71 -17.41 9.44
N PRO A 250 27.12 -18.34 10.32
CA PRO A 250 27.43 -19.70 9.90
C PRO A 250 26.17 -20.32 9.27
N THR A 251 26.35 -21.01 8.16
CA THR A 251 25.27 -21.85 7.62
C THR A 251 24.92 -22.88 8.70
N PRO A 252 23.67 -22.97 9.19
CA PRO A 252 23.30 -24.06 10.10
C PRO A 252 23.71 -25.36 9.40
N ALA A 253 24.44 -26.19 10.13
CA ALA A 253 24.80 -27.53 9.61
C ALA A 253 23.49 -28.21 9.17
N PRO A 254 23.46 -28.86 8.00
CA PRO A 254 22.29 -29.61 7.59
C PRO A 254 21.90 -30.52 8.77
N PRO A 255 20.61 -30.61 9.12
CA PRO A 255 20.18 -31.53 10.17
C PRO A 255 20.80 -32.90 9.81
N ALA A 256 21.50 -33.49 10.77
CA ALA A 256 22.05 -34.84 10.59
C ALA A 256 20.93 -35.70 9.99
N PRO A 257 21.19 -36.47 8.93
CA PRO A 257 20.14 -37.24 8.29
C PRO A 257 19.40 -37.97 9.36
N ALA A 258 18.13 -37.60 9.60
CA ALA A 258 17.29 -38.33 10.51
C ALA A 258 17.39 -39.77 10.07
N ALA A 259 17.88 -40.64 10.96
CA ALA A 259 18.02 -42.06 10.66
C ALA A 259 16.70 -42.48 10.02
N VAL A 260 16.77 -42.87 8.76
CA VAL A 260 15.61 -43.30 7.98
C VAL A 260 14.99 -44.42 8.84
N ARG A 261 13.93 -44.11 9.60
CA ARG A 261 13.12 -45.12 10.22
C ARG A 261 12.65 -45.98 9.07
N ALA A 262 13.12 -47.24 9.07
CA ALA A 262 12.70 -48.22 8.07
C ALA A 262 11.17 -48.11 7.97
N VAL A 263 10.70 -47.69 6.81
CA VAL A 263 9.28 -47.65 6.52
C VAL A 263 8.81 -49.09 6.55
N ASP A 264 7.80 -49.37 7.39
CA ASP A 264 7.24 -50.69 7.57
C ASP A 264 6.88 -51.28 6.16
N PRO A 265 7.38 -52.48 5.81
CA PRO A 265 7.14 -53.05 4.47
C PRO A 265 5.66 -53.24 4.13
N VAL A 266 4.77 -53.19 5.11
CA VAL A 266 3.31 -53.32 4.95
C VAL A 266 2.72 -52.10 4.23
N LEU A 267 3.37 -50.92 4.25
CA LEU A 267 2.87 -49.71 3.57
C LEU A 267 3.29 -49.62 2.10
N MET A 268 4.24 -50.45 1.64
CA MET A 268 4.67 -50.45 0.22
C MET A 268 3.71 -51.22 -0.71
N GLY A 269 2.75 -51.95 -0.18
CA GLY A 269 1.75 -52.71 -0.97
C GLY A 269 0.54 -51.92 -1.45
N ILE A 270 0.42 -50.62 -1.11
CA ILE A 270 -0.78 -49.80 -1.43
C ILE A 270 -0.58 -48.92 -2.69
N PHE A 271 0.64 -48.78 -3.17
CA PHE A 271 0.90 -48.04 -4.41
C PHE A 271 1.18 -48.99 -5.56
N GLU A 272 0.13 -49.46 -6.26
CA GLU A 272 0.30 -49.97 -7.60
C GLU A 272 0.77 -48.84 -8.54
N PRO A 273 1.82 -49.02 -9.35
CA PRO A 273 2.24 -48.03 -10.31
C PRO A 273 1.16 -47.87 -11.37
N LEU A 274 0.50 -46.72 -11.43
CA LEU A 274 -0.36 -46.33 -12.55
C LEU A 274 0.42 -46.49 -13.84
N ALA A 275 0.03 -47.47 -14.64
CA ALA A 275 0.56 -47.72 -15.98
C ALA A 275 0.40 -46.45 -16.82
N LEU A 276 1.53 -45.84 -17.18
CA LEU A 276 1.58 -44.74 -18.14
C LEU A 276 1.04 -45.24 -19.48
N THR A 277 -0.20 -44.89 -19.77
CA THR A 277 -0.84 -45.12 -21.08
C THR A 277 -0.03 -44.33 -22.12
N ARG A 278 0.59 -45.07 -23.05
CA ARG A 278 1.36 -44.50 -24.16
C ARG A 278 0.49 -43.54 -24.95
N LEU A 279 0.93 -42.30 -25.09
CA LEU A 279 0.34 -41.33 -26.02
C LEU A 279 0.43 -41.88 -27.45
N PRO A 280 -0.66 -41.78 -28.27
CA PRO A 280 -0.63 -42.22 -29.67
C PRO A 280 0.37 -41.37 -30.46
N ARG A 281 1.14 -42.06 -31.33
CA ARG A 281 2.08 -41.40 -32.27
C ARG A 281 1.31 -40.53 -33.25
N PRO A 282 1.82 -39.35 -33.64
CA PRO A 282 1.21 -38.54 -34.68
C PRO A 282 1.27 -39.25 -36.05
N VAL A 283 0.16 -39.26 -36.76
CA VAL A 283 0.01 -39.78 -38.11
C VAL A 283 0.70 -38.79 -39.06
N PRO A 284 1.58 -39.27 -39.99
CA PRO A 284 2.23 -38.40 -40.97
C PRO A 284 1.21 -37.93 -42.02
N THR A 285 1.17 -36.62 -42.25
CA THR A 285 0.37 -35.97 -43.30
C THR A 285 0.95 -36.30 -44.69
N PRO A 286 0.14 -36.71 -45.68
CA PRO A 286 0.64 -36.98 -47.04
C PRO A 286 1.05 -35.67 -47.75
N VAL A 287 2.27 -35.63 -48.28
CA VAL A 287 2.76 -34.60 -49.20
C VAL A 287 1.99 -34.73 -50.51
N ARG A 288 1.24 -33.69 -50.90
CA ARG A 288 0.71 -33.57 -52.29
C ARG A 288 1.88 -33.17 -53.22
N ALA A 289 2.15 -34.04 -54.18
CA ALA A 289 2.98 -33.72 -55.34
C ALA A 289 2.07 -33.02 -56.39
N ALA A 290 2.51 -31.91 -56.91
CA ALA A 290 2.50 -31.43 -58.30
C ALA A 290 2.99 -29.97 -58.33
#